data_479b73e451328ca728d88462c78fd652
#
_entry.id   479b73e451328ca728d88462c78fd652
#
_cell.length_a   1.000
_cell.length_b   1.000
_cell.length_c   1.000
_cell.angle_alpha   90.00
_cell.angle_beta   90.00
_cell.angle_gamma   90.00
#
_symmetry.space_group_name_H-M   'P 1'
#
loop_
_entity.id
_entity.type
_entity.pdbx_description
1 polymer ?
#
loop_
_entity_poly.entity_id
_entity_poly.type
_entity_poly.pdbx_seq_one_letter_code
_entity_poly.pdbx_strand_id
1 'polypeptide(L)'
;MKHLFMATLTLLLAVGTAQADPLFGVWKSAADDNGKFGHIEMQDCDGKICGTLIKSFAPSGKEASSPNVGKLIVWGMKPRGDGKYAGGKLWSPDRDKTYKSKLRLTGDNLQVSGCILIICRDGDTCTRVK
;
A
#
# COMPACT_ATOMS: atom_id res chain seq x y z
N MET A 1 -63.18 -23.24 8.64
CA MET A 1 -62.21 -22.32 9.23
C MET A 1 -60.90 -22.43 8.46
N LYS A 2 -60.56 -21.40 7.72
CA LYS A 2 -59.32 -21.36 6.97
C LYS A 2 -58.27 -20.66 7.83
N HIS A 3 -57.27 -21.41 8.29
CA HIS A 3 -56.13 -20.79 8.94
C HIS A 3 -55.14 -20.33 7.85
N LEU A 4 -55.03 -19.02 7.69
CA LEU A 4 -53.98 -18.42 6.87
C LEU A 4 -52.69 -18.44 7.71
N PHE A 5 -51.76 -19.30 7.34
CA PHE A 5 -50.37 -19.21 7.82
C PHE A 5 -49.69 -18.16 6.98
N MET A 6 -49.52 -16.96 7.53
CA MET A 6 -48.60 -15.96 6.98
C MET A 6 -47.20 -16.39 7.30
N ALA A 7 -46.50 -16.98 6.31
CA ALA A 7 -45.06 -17.19 6.39
C ALA A 7 -44.39 -15.82 6.18
N THR A 8 -43.94 -15.21 7.25
CA THR A 8 -43.05 -14.05 7.19
C THR A 8 -41.69 -14.53 6.73
N LEU A 9 -41.38 -14.29 5.45
CA LEU A 9 -40.08 -14.50 4.86
C LEU A 9 -39.17 -13.41 5.39
N THR A 10 -38.37 -13.71 6.44
CA THR A 10 -37.35 -12.80 6.92
C THR A 10 -36.18 -12.84 5.93
N LEU A 11 -36.11 -11.82 5.09
CA LEU A 11 -34.97 -11.62 4.18
C LEU A 11 -33.77 -11.20 5.03
N LEU A 12 -32.88 -12.14 5.34
CA LEU A 12 -31.57 -11.84 5.92
C LEU A 12 -30.72 -11.17 4.83
N LEU A 13 -30.67 -9.85 4.88
CA LEU A 13 -29.68 -9.08 4.14
C LEU A 13 -28.31 -9.37 4.79
N ALA A 14 -27.55 -10.27 4.18
CA ALA A 14 -26.15 -10.42 4.52
C ALA A 14 -25.43 -9.17 4.01
N VAL A 15 -25.15 -8.22 4.93
CA VAL A 15 -24.26 -7.09 4.64
C VAL A 15 -22.85 -7.68 4.61
N GLY A 16 -22.35 -7.98 3.40
CA GLY A 16 -20.95 -8.32 3.21
C GLY A 16 -20.08 -7.12 3.59
N THR A 17 -19.35 -7.20 4.71
CA THR A 17 -18.31 -6.23 5.02
C THR A 17 -17.18 -6.44 4.03
N ALA A 18 -17.00 -5.48 3.11
CA ALA A 18 -15.80 -5.43 2.30
C ALA A 18 -14.62 -5.20 3.25
N GLN A 19 -13.76 -6.20 3.40
CA GLN A 19 -12.53 -6.04 4.18
C GLN A 19 -11.57 -5.16 3.39
N ALA A 20 -11.01 -4.13 4.06
CA ALA A 20 -9.92 -3.35 3.51
C ALA A 20 -8.69 -4.23 3.30
N ASP A 21 -7.95 -3.98 2.21
CA ASP A 21 -6.70 -4.70 1.95
C ASP A 21 -5.70 -4.46 3.10
N PRO A 22 -5.02 -5.52 3.57
CA PRO A 22 -4.05 -5.39 4.66
C PRO A 22 -2.86 -4.47 4.34
N LEU A 23 -2.62 -4.16 3.07
CA LEU A 23 -1.59 -3.19 2.66
C LEU A 23 -1.99 -1.75 2.98
N PHE A 24 -3.28 -1.45 3.11
CA PHE A 24 -3.75 -0.10 3.42
C PHE A 24 -3.23 0.36 4.78
N GLY A 25 -2.93 1.63 4.87
CA GLY A 25 -2.39 2.27 6.06
C GLY A 25 -1.11 3.04 5.78
N VAL A 26 -0.42 3.41 6.84
CA VAL A 26 0.79 4.23 6.77
C VAL A 26 2.03 3.38 7.03
N TRP A 27 3.01 3.53 6.18
CA TRP A 27 4.26 2.80 6.19
C TRP A 27 5.45 3.73 6.28
N LYS A 28 6.41 3.40 7.15
CA LYS A 28 7.70 4.10 7.23
C LYS A 28 8.63 3.47 6.20
N SER A 29 9.16 4.29 5.29
CA SER A 29 10.16 3.83 4.33
C SER A 29 11.51 3.59 5.02
N ALA A 30 12.34 2.77 4.41
CA ALA A 30 13.75 2.71 4.79
C ALA A 30 14.43 4.05 4.49
N ALA A 31 15.55 4.32 5.17
CA ALA A 31 16.34 5.50 4.88
C ALA A 31 16.96 5.39 3.49
N ASP A 32 16.94 6.49 2.74
CA ASP A 32 17.62 6.60 1.46
C ASP A 32 19.15 6.76 1.65
N ASP A 33 19.89 6.93 0.56
CA ASP A 33 21.34 7.09 0.59
C ASP A 33 21.80 8.32 1.39
N ASN A 34 20.91 9.30 1.60
CA ASN A 34 21.14 10.50 2.39
C ASN A 34 20.63 10.39 3.83
N GLY A 35 20.12 9.24 4.23
CA GLY A 35 19.56 8.99 5.55
C GLY A 35 18.13 9.53 5.75
N LYS A 36 17.52 10.06 4.71
CA LYS A 36 16.13 10.59 4.75
C LYS A 36 15.13 9.46 4.58
N PHE A 37 13.99 9.58 5.22
CA PHE A 37 12.91 8.62 5.09
C PHE A 37 11.55 9.34 5.10
N GLY A 38 10.49 8.60 4.84
CA GLY A 38 9.16 9.18 4.79
C GLY A 38 8.08 8.23 5.29
N HIS A 39 6.90 8.78 5.48
CA HIS A 39 5.68 8.02 5.68
C HIS A 39 4.89 8.00 4.39
N ILE A 40 4.50 6.80 3.98
CA ILE A 40 3.76 6.55 2.74
C ILE A 40 2.41 5.95 3.13
N GLU A 41 1.34 6.58 2.68
CA GLU A 41 -0.02 6.09 2.88
C GLU A 41 -0.46 5.26 1.69
N MET A 42 -0.70 3.97 1.93
CA MET A 42 -1.25 3.05 0.95
C MET A 42 -2.77 3.07 1.00
N GLN A 43 -3.40 3.24 -0.14
CA GLN A 43 -4.85 3.35 -0.25
C GLN A 43 -5.37 2.83 -1.58
N ASP A 44 -6.69 2.69 -1.67
CA ASP A 44 -7.35 2.36 -2.93
C ASP A 44 -7.30 3.54 -3.89
N CYS A 45 -6.90 3.27 -5.13
CA CYS A 45 -6.86 4.22 -6.23
C CYS A 45 -7.56 3.61 -7.43
N ASP A 46 -8.88 3.77 -7.51
CA ASP A 46 -9.71 3.23 -8.60
C ASP A 46 -9.55 1.71 -8.80
N GLY A 47 -9.57 0.96 -7.70
CA GLY A 47 -9.47 -0.50 -7.69
C GLY A 47 -8.06 -1.07 -7.73
N LYS A 48 -7.05 -0.21 -7.82
CA LYS A 48 -5.64 -0.57 -7.66
C LYS A 48 -5.09 0.12 -6.42
N ILE A 49 -3.96 -0.34 -5.93
CA ILE A 49 -3.34 0.23 -4.74
C ILE A 49 -2.27 1.23 -5.14
N CYS A 50 -2.32 2.40 -4.53
CA CYS A 50 -1.29 3.42 -4.65
C CYS A 50 -0.80 3.88 -3.27
N GLY A 51 0.39 4.47 -3.23
CA GLY A 51 1.00 5.02 -2.04
C GLY A 51 1.47 6.46 -2.27
N THR A 52 1.06 7.35 -1.38
CA THR A 52 1.40 8.77 -1.43
C THR A 52 2.35 9.11 -0.29
N LEU A 53 3.40 9.87 -0.57
CA LEU A 53 4.27 10.40 0.47
C LEU A 53 3.50 11.48 1.25
N ILE A 54 3.21 11.22 2.53
CA ILE A 54 2.45 12.14 3.37
C ILE A 54 3.32 12.95 4.35
N LYS A 55 4.49 12.41 4.71
CA LYS A 55 5.46 13.08 5.59
C LYS A 55 6.87 12.72 5.16
N SER A 56 7.79 13.66 5.33
CA SER A 56 9.22 13.47 5.12
C SER A 56 9.99 13.77 6.41
N PHE A 57 11.10 13.06 6.61
CA PHE A 57 11.91 13.15 7.83
C PHE A 57 13.40 13.30 7.47
N ALA A 58 14.07 14.12 8.25
CA ALA A 58 15.54 14.24 8.22
C ALA A 58 16.18 12.98 8.82
N PRO A 59 17.51 12.76 8.59
CA PRO A 59 18.23 11.64 9.20
C PRO A 59 18.14 11.60 10.71
N SER A 60 17.98 12.76 11.36
CA SER A 60 17.79 12.88 12.82
C SER A 60 16.45 12.34 13.32
N GLY A 61 15.51 12.04 12.42
CA GLY A 61 14.13 11.64 12.76
C GLY A 61 13.17 12.79 12.94
N LYS A 62 13.61 14.04 12.76
CA LYS A 62 12.72 15.20 12.78
C LYS A 62 11.97 15.31 11.45
N GLU A 63 10.67 15.63 11.56
CA GLU A 63 9.87 15.94 10.37
C GLU A 63 10.47 17.16 9.65
N ALA A 64 10.61 17.03 8.35
CA ALA A 64 11.18 18.04 7.49
C ALA A 64 10.26 18.29 6.29
N SER A 65 10.20 19.53 5.82
CA SER A 65 9.48 19.82 4.60
C SER A 65 10.20 19.22 3.39
N SER A 66 9.40 18.78 2.41
CA SER A 66 9.92 18.28 1.14
C SER A 66 8.95 18.62 0.03
N PRO A 67 9.46 18.98 -1.18
CA PRO A 67 8.61 19.20 -2.34
C PRO A 67 7.92 17.92 -2.82
N ASN A 68 8.35 16.76 -2.32
CA ASN A 68 7.81 15.45 -2.71
C ASN A 68 6.60 15.02 -1.88
N VAL A 69 6.30 15.67 -0.76
CA VAL A 69 5.08 15.41 0.01
C VAL A 69 3.85 15.70 -0.86
N GLY A 70 2.93 14.73 -0.90
CA GLY A 70 1.75 14.76 -1.76
C GLY A 70 1.92 14.03 -3.09
N LYS A 71 3.12 13.59 -3.44
CA LYS A 71 3.38 12.85 -4.68
C LYS A 71 3.18 11.36 -4.50
N LEU A 72 2.73 10.70 -5.57
CA LEU A 72 2.67 9.25 -5.65
C LEU A 72 4.08 8.67 -5.67
N ILE A 73 4.32 7.71 -4.78
CA ILE A 73 5.57 6.94 -4.72
C ILE A 73 5.39 5.58 -5.39
N VAL A 74 4.23 4.95 -5.18
CA VAL A 74 3.89 3.66 -5.77
C VAL A 74 2.48 3.73 -6.33
N TRP A 75 2.23 3.04 -7.44
CA TRP A 75 0.90 3.01 -8.04
C TRP A 75 0.68 1.77 -8.88
N GLY A 76 -0.57 1.50 -9.18
CA GLY A 76 -0.97 0.41 -10.06
C GLY A 76 -0.77 -0.99 -9.48
N MET A 77 -0.57 -1.12 -8.18
CA MET A 77 -0.36 -2.41 -7.53
C MET A 77 -1.65 -3.19 -7.42
N LYS A 78 -1.57 -4.49 -7.69
CA LYS A 78 -2.68 -5.43 -7.57
C LYS A 78 -2.31 -6.58 -6.66
N PRO A 79 -3.23 -7.03 -5.78
CA PRO A 79 -3.02 -8.24 -4.99
C PRO A 79 -2.85 -9.47 -5.90
N ARG A 80 -1.91 -10.34 -5.52
CA ARG A 80 -1.64 -11.61 -6.22
C ARG A 80 -1.81 -12.82 -5.31
N GLY A 81 -2.31 -12.61 -4.08
CA GLY A 81 -2.42 -13.65 -3.06
C GLY A 81 -1.15 -13.79 -2.22
N ASP A 82 -1.28 -14.36 -1.04
CA ASP A 82 -0.19 -14.65 -0.11
C ASP A 82 0.69 -13.43 0.25
N GLY A 83 0.06 -12.26 0.37
CA GLY A 83 0.78 -11.01 0.70
C GLY A 83 1.60 -10.44 -0.43
N LYS A 84 1.44 -10.95 -1.65
CA LYS A 84 2.17 -10.47 -2.83
C LYS A 84 1.34 -9.46 -3.62
N TYR A 85 2.03 -8.43 -4.11
CA TYR A 85 1.45 -7.39 -4.95
C TYR A 85 2.38 -7.15 -6.14
N ALA A 86 1.80 -6.94 -7.31
CA ALA A 86 2.56 -6.76 -8.55
C ALA A 86 1.78 -5.94 -9.58
N GLY A 87 2.41 -5.70 -10.72
CA GLY A 87 1.81 -5.00 -11.87
C GLY A 87 1.90 -3.49 -11.79
N GLY A 88 2.48 -2.96 -10.73
CA GLY A 88 2.63 -1.53 -10.52
C GLY A 88 4.04 -1.00 -10.73
N LYS A 89 4.21 0.27 -10.40
CA LYS A 89 5.45 1.01 -10.53
C LYS A 89 5.79 1.73 -9.24
N LEU A 90 7.07 1.99 -9.05
CA LEU A 90 7.66 2.72 -7.94
C LEU A 90 8.52 3.85 -8.48
N TRP A 91 8.33 5.05 -7.98
CA TRP A 91 9.21 6.18 -8.20
C TRP A 91 10.15 6.38 -7.01
N SER A 92 11.45 6.45 -7.29
CA SER A 92 12.49 6.71 -6.29
C SER A 92 12.85 8.20 -6.33
N PRO A 93 12.47 8.99 -5.32
CA PRO A 93 12.70 10.45 -5.34
C PRO A 93 14.17 10.84 -5.36
N ASP A 94 15.02 10.11 -4.65
CA ASP A 94 16.45 10.38 -4.54
C ASP A 94 17.22 10.12 -5.84
N ARG A 95 16.72 9.21 -6.68
CA ARG A 95 17.30 8.86 -7.98
C ARG A 95 16.54 9.43 -9.16
N ASP A 96 15.33 9.95 -8.91
CA ASP A 96 14.36 10.38 -9.92
C ASP A 96 14.17 9.35 -11.04
N LYS A 97 13.96 8.10 -10.62
CA LYS A 97 13.74 6.98 -11.52
C LYS A 97 12.49 6.21 -11.14
N THR A 98 11.79 5.73 -12.16
CA THR A 98 10.60 4.88 -12.01
C THR A 98 10.95 3.47 -12.42
N TYR A 99 10.59 2.52 -11.56
CA TYR A 99 10.83 1.09 -11.76
C TYR A 99 9.50 0.34 -11.79
N LYS A 100 9.44 -0.76 -12.55
CA LYS A 100 8.45 -1.79 -12.26
C LYS A 100 8.73 -2.33 -10.87
N SER A 101 7.68 -2.60 -10.10
CA SER A 101 7.85 -2.95 -8.70
C SER A 101 6.93 -4.10 -8.30
N LYS A 102 7.38 -4.86 -7.32
CA LYS A 102 6.63 -5.87 -6.61
C LYS A 102 6.73 -5.59 -5.12
N LEU A 103 5.68 -5.93 -4.40
CA LEU A 103 5.65 -5.80 -2.94
C LEU A 103 5.36 -7.17 -2.31
N ARG A 104 5.90 -7.40 -1.13
CA ARG A 104 5.59 -8.56 -0.29
C ARG A 104 5.30 -8.09 1.12
N LEU A 105 4.07 -8.34 1.54
CA LEU A 105 3.60 -8.03 2.88
C LEU A 105 3.76 -9.25 3.78
N THR A 106 4.45 -9.08 4.92
CA THR A 106 4.60 -10.09 5.96
C THR A 106 4.37 -9.41 7.31
N GLY A 107 3.16 -9.55 7.88
CA GLY A 107 2.81 -8.84 9.11
C GLY A 107 2.93 -7.32 8.95
N ASP A 108 3.76 -6.71 9.78
CA ASP A 108 4.02 -5.25 9.76
C ASP A 108 5.27 -4.86 8.96
N ASN A 109 5.76 -5.77 8.13
CA ASN A 109 6.90 -5.55 7.24
C ASN A 109 6.45 -5.61 5.79
N LEU A 110 6.90 -4.65 5.01
CA LEU A 110 6.62 -4.57 3.58
C LEU A 110 7.93 -4.52 2.81
N GLN A 111 8.24 -5.62 2.12
CA GLN A 111 9.42 -5.66 1.25
C GLN A 111 9.08 -5.07 -0.12
N VAL A 112 9.93 -4.16 -0.57
CA VAL A 112 9.79 -3.47 -1.85
C VAL A 112 10.88 -3.98 -2.79
N SER A 113 10.49 -4.39 -4.00
CA SER A 113 11.41 -4.83 -5.04
C SER A 113 11.28 -3.95 -6.26
N GLY A 114 12.40 -3.51 -6.81
CA GLY A 114 12.47 -2.83 -8.09
C GLY A 114 12.90 -3.78 -9.20
N CYS A 115 12.27 -3.66 -10.37
CA CYS A 115 12.54 -4.53 -11.51
C CYS A 115 13.01 -3.73 -12.72
N ILE A 116 14.07 -4.23 -13.37
CA ILE A 116 14.53 -3.78 -14.68
C ILE A 116 14.39 -4.98 -15.63
N LEU A 117 13.53 -4.85 -16.64
CA LEU A 117 13.14 -5.95 -17.51
C LEU A 117 12.56 -7.11 -16.68
N ILE A 118 13.14 -8.30 -16.74
CA ILE A 118 12.71 -9.48 -15.99
C ILE A 118 13.47 -9.69 -14.68
N ILE A 119 14.49 -8.86 -14.40
CA ILE A 119 15.33 -8.98 -13.21
C ILE A 119 14.77 -8.05 -12.13
N CYS A 120 14.28 -8.64 -11.04
CA CYS A 120 13.83 -7.93 -9.84
C CYS A 120 14.86 -8.10 -8.73
N ARG A 121 15.19 -7.02 -8.05
CA ARG A 121 16.03 -7.04 -6.87
C ARG A 121 15.22 -6.59 -5.66
N ASP A 122 15.36 -7.31 -4.58
CA ASP A 122 14.82 -6.90 -3.31
C ASP A 122 15.48 -5.60 -2.87
N GLY A 123 14.66 -4.60 -2.64
CA GLY A 123 15.07 -3.33 -2.10
C GLY A 123 14.86 -3.31 -0.59
N ASP A 124 14.48 -2.15 -0.12
CA ASP A 124 14.33 -1.87 1.29
C ASP A 124 13.01 -2.42 1.86
N THR A 125 13.01 -2.62 3.17
CA THR A 125 11.82 -3.01 3.92
C THR A 125 11.19 -1.79 4.58
N CYS A 126 9.90 -1.58 4.33
CA CYS A 126 9.09 -0.60 5.05
C CYS A 126 8.44 -1.25 6.26
N THR A 127 8.23 -0.46 7.31
CA THR A 127 7.57 -0.92 8.53
C THR A 127 6.26 -0.17 8.76
N ARG A 128 5.26 -0.86 9.31
CA ARG A 128 3.94 -0.27 9.55
C ARG A 128 3.99 0.78 10.64
N VAL A 129 3.42 1.95 10.36
CA VAL A 129 3.17 3.02 11.35
C VAL A 129 1.77 2.86 11.93
N LYS A 130 0.80 2.70 11.06
CA LYS A 130 -0.61 2.49 11.43
C LYS A 130 -1.49 2.00 10.26
#